data_2818c6302af678d42839ebebd3595199
#
_entry.id   2818c6302af678d42839ebebd3595199
#
_cell.length_a   1.000
_cell.length_b   1.000
_cell.length_c   1.000
_cell.angle_alpha   90.00
_cell.angle_beta   90.00
_cell.angle_gamma   90.00
#
_symmetry.space_group_name_H-M   'P 1'
#
loop_
_entity.id
_entity.type
_entity.pdbx_description
1 polymer ?
#
loop_
_entity_poly.entity_id
_entity_poly.type
_entity_poly.pdbx_seq_one_letter_code
_entity_poly.pdbx_strand_id
1 'polypeptide(L)'
;MKSNPVGWFEIYVQDMPRAKAFYEAVFKGELTQLADPSPEPDASSDMEMWAFPMSQEGGGAAGALVRMGGCPSGGSTLVYFSCDDCAVEAERAAAHGGSIFKPKMSIGEYGFIAMVTDTEGNMIGLHSMA
;
A
#
# COMPACT_ATOMS: atom_id res chain seq x y z
N MET A 1 10.27 16.82 -2.63
CA MET A 1 9.92 15.67 -1.78
C MET A 1 9.24 16.18 -0.52
N LYS A 2 8.16 15.53 -0.14
CA LYS A 2 7.46 15.88 1.09
C LYS A 2 8.26 15.44 2.30
N SER A 3 8.13 16.18 3.40
CA SER A 3 8.66 15.74 4.69
C SER A 3 7.83 14.55 5.18
N ASN A 4 8.47 13.60 5.86
CA ASN A 4 7.84 12.35 6.27
C ASN A 4 7.15 11.69 5.07
N PRO A 5 7.92 11.27 4.06
CA PRO A 5 7.39 10.97 2.73
C PRO A 5 6.48 9.75 2.65
N VAL A 6 6.56 8.83 3.62
CA VAL A 6 5.73 7.61 3.59
C VAL A 6 4.40 7.89 4.25
N GLY A 7 3.30 7.68 3.50
CA GLY A 7 1.95 7.90 4.01
C GLY A 7 1.13 6.64 4.23
N TRP A 8 1.63 5.49 3.79
CA TRP A 8 0.91 4.23 3.90
C TRP A 8 1.87 3.06 3.78
N PHE A 9 1.59 1.97 4.48
CA PHE A 9 2.35 0.73 4.32
C PHE A 9 1.40 -0.46 4.27
N GLU A 10 1.89 -1.57 3.68
CA GLU A 10 1.13 -2.81 3.61
C GLU A 10 2.02 -3.98 4.00
N ILE A 11 1.50 -4.85 4.86
CA ILE A 11 2.15 -6.09 5.25
C ILE A 11 1.33 -7.23 4.67
N TYR A 12 1.95 -8.06 3.84
CA TYR A 12 1.25 -9.15 3.17
C TYR A 12 1.24 -10.40 4.02
N VAL A 13 0.06 -10.98 4.16
CA VAL A 13 -0.18 -12.14 5.02
C VAL A 13 -0.89 -13.24 4.23
N GLN A 14 -0.81 -14.48 4.72
CA GLN A 14 -1.43 -15.63 4.08
C GLN A 14 -2.69 -16.10 4.80
N ASP A 15 -2.73 -15.93 6.12
CA ASP A 15 -3.85 -16.33 6.97
C ASP A 15 -4.28 -15.11 7.75
N MET A 16 -5.32 -14.44 7.27
CA MET A 16 -5.76 -13.17 7.85
C MET A 16 -6.24 -13.33 9.30
N PRO A 17 -7.08 -14.33 9.65
CA PRO A 17 -7.47 -14.46 11.06
C PRO A 17 -6.28 -14.65 12.00
N ARG A 18 -5.29 -15.42 11.61
CA ARG A 18 -4.09 -15.63 12.41
C ARG A 18 -3.26 -14.36 12.53
N ALA A 19 -3.07 -13.65 11.41
CA ALA A 19 -2.31 -12.39 11.40
C ALA A 19 -2.99 -11.32 12.25
N LYS A 20 -4.31 -11.17 12.11
CA LYS A 20 -5.08 -10.22 12.93
C LYS A 20 -4.91 -10.53 14.41
N ALA A 21 -5.08 -11.79 14.80
CA ALA A 21 -4.96 -12.17 16.21
C ALA A 21 -3.59 -11.81 16.77
N PHE A 22 -2.54 -12.04 15.98
CA PHE A 22 -1.18 -11.68 16.37
C PHE A 22 -1.03 -10.18 16.60
N TYR A 23 -1.39 -9.38 15.59
CA TYR A 23 -1.17 -7.92 15.66
C TYR A 23 -2.07 -7.26 16.71
N GLU A 24 -3.32 -7.71 16.84
CA GLU A 24 -4.23 -7.17 17.85
C GLU A 24 -3.75 -7.50 19.27
N ALA A 25 -3.20 -8.69 19.47
CA ALA A 25 -2.68 -9.08 20.78
C ALA A 25 -1.39 -8.32 21.14
N VAL A 26 -0.49 -8.18 20.17
CA VAL A 26 0.82 -7.56 20.41
C VAL A 26 0.68 -6.06 20.67
N PHE A 27 -0.14 -5.37 19.87
CA PHE A 27 -0.25 -3.91 19.91
C PHE A 27 -1.53 -3.43 20.59
N LYS A 28 -2.39 -4.33 21.01
CA LYS A 28 -3.60 -4.05 21.81
C LYS A 28 -4.54 -3.06 21.13
N GLY A 29 -4.80 -3.28 19.83
CA GLY A 29 -5.72 -2.49 19.05
C GLY A 29 -6.59 -3.38 18.20
N GLU A 30 -7.63 -2.83 17.61
CA GLU A 30 -8.52 -3.55 16.70
C GLU A 30 -8.27 -3.12 15.26
N LEU A 31 -8.14 -4.13 14.38
CA LEU A 31 -8.05 -3.88 12.94
C LEU A 31 -9.47 -3.75 12.37
N THR A 32 -9.63 -2.89 11.37
CA THR A 32 -10.91 -2.62 10.72
C THR A 32 -10.82 -3.01 9.26
N GLN A 33 -11.81 -3.78 8.79
CA GLN A 33 -11.82 -4.21 7.40
C GLN A 33 -12.07 -3.04 6.46
N LEU A 34 -11.26 -2.94 5.40
CA LEU A 34 -11.44 -1.98 4.32
C LEU A 34 -11.99 -2.69 3.09
N ALA A 35 -12.80 -1.98 2.32
CA ALA A 35 -13.26 -2.48 1.03
C ALA A 35 -12.08 -2.52 0.05
N ASP A 36 -12.14 -3.46 -0.90
CA ASP A 36 -11.16 -3.52 -1.99
C ASP A 36 -11.23 -2.20 -2.77
N PRO A 37 -10.12 -1.43 -2.83
CA PRO A 37 -10.11 -0.14 -3.51
C PRO A 37 -10.00 -0.24 -5.02
N SER A 38 -10.00 -1.45 -5.58
CA SER A 38 -9.93 -1.64 -7.02
C SER A 38 -11.13 -0.98 -7.71
N PRO A 39 -10.92 -0.23 -8.82
CA PRO A 39 -12.03 0.39 -9.54
C PRO A 39 -12.97 -0.62 -10.18
N GLU A 40 -12.52 -1.84 -10.39
CA GLU A 40 -13.34 -2.94 -10.89
C GLU A 40 -13.25 -4.10 -9.92
N PRO A 41 -13.99 -4.05 -8.79
CA PRO A 41 -13.97 -5.16 -7.85
C PRO A 41 -14.57 -6.37 -8.55
N ASP A 42 -13.71 -7.26 -8.96
CA ASP A 42 -14.06 -8.52 -9.56
C ASP A 42 -14.51 -9.47 -8.45
N ALA A 43 -15.58 -10.21 -8.70
CA ALA A 43 -16.03 -11.23 -7.77
C ALA A 43 -14.96 -12.31 -7.53
N SER A 44 -13.97 -12.40 -8.43
CA SER A 44 -12.82 -13.31 -8.27
C SER A 44 -11.68 -12.66 -7.50
N SER A 45 -11.78 -11.37 -7.16
CA SER A 45 -10.76 -10.70 -6.34
C SER A 45 -10.75 -11.33 -4.96
N ASP A 46 -9.62 -11.91 -4.58
CA ASP A 46 -9.46 -12.49 -3.25
C ASP A 46 -8.69 -11.55 -2.32
N MET A 47 -8.63 -10.26 -2.67
CA MET A 47 -7.98 -9.26 -1.86
C MET A 47 -8.78 -8.97 -0.60
N GLU A 48 -8.09 -9.05 0.52
CA GLU A 48 -8.67 -8.75 1.83
C GLU A 48 -7.73 -7.79 2.54
N MET A 49 -8.26 -6.66 3.04
CA MET A 49 -7.47 -5.64 3.73
C MET A 49 -8.07 -5.35 5.10
N TRP A 50 -7.21 -5.31 6.09
CA TRP A 50 -7.60 -4.92 7.46
C TRP A 50 -6.64 -3.83 7.93
N ALA A 51 -7.18 -2.64 8.15
CA ALA A 51 -6.40 -1.46 8.49
C ALA A 51 -6.10 -1.41 9.99
N PHE A 52 -4.90 -0.96 10.30
CA PHE A 52 -4.54 -0.57 11.66
C PHE A 52 -5.30 0.71 12.05
N PRO A 53 -5.49 0.97 13.35
CA PRO A 53 -6.12 2.22 13.76
C PRO A 53 -5.41 3.42 13.13
N MET A 54 -6.21 4.36 12.61
CA MET A 54 -5.70 5.52 11.90
C MET A 54 -6.14 6.80 12.58
N SER A 55 -5.26 7.81 12.56
CA SER A 55 -5.59 9.16 13.00
C SER A 55 -4.93 10.15 12.07
N GLN A 56 -5.70 11.12 11.57
CA GLN A 56 -5.15 12.18 10.73
C GLN A 56 -4.32 13.17 11.52
N GLU A 57 -4.50 13.21 12.82
CA GLU A 57 -3.79 14.13 13.72
C GLU A 57 -2.56 13.50 14.34
N GLY A 58 -2.46 12.18 14.34
CA GLY A 58 -1.32 11.47 14.88
C GLY A 58 -0.13 11.49 13.94
N GLY A 59 1.06 11.33 14.48
CA GLY A 59 2.27 11.14 13.68
C GLY A 59 2.34 9.73 13.14
N GLY A 60 3.22 9.53 12.15
CA GLY A 60 3.46 8.22 11.56
C GLY A 60 2.59 7.95 10.35
N ALA A 61 2.76 6.78 9.77
CA ALA A 61 2.00 6.34 8.59
C ALA A 61 0.90 5.38 9.02
N ALA A 62 -0.23 5.45 8.34
CA ALA A 62 -1.28 4.44 8.45
C ALA A 62 -0.95 3.25 7.55
N GLY A 63 -1.56 2.11 7.81
CA GLY A 63 -1.31 0.93 7.01
C GLY A 63 -2.29 -0.19 7.27
N ALA A 64 -2.07 -1.32 6.58
CA ALA A 64 -2.99 -2.44 6.64
C ALA A 64 -2.26 -3.78 6.49
N LEU A 65 -2.89 -4.81 7.02
CA LEU A 65 -2.59 -6.19 6.63
C LEU A 65 -3.36 -6.48 5.35
N VAL A 66 -2.70 -7.11 4.39
CA VAL A 66 -3.29 -7.41 3.08
C VAL A 66 -3.09 -8.88 2.77
N ARG A 67 -4.16 -9.57 2.38
CA ARG A 67 -4.07 -10.90 1.79
C ARG A 67 -4.54 -10.79 0.34
N MET A 68 -3.69 -11.18 -0.56
CA MET A 68 -3.97 -11.13 -1.99
C MET A 68 -3.23 -12.25 -2.69
N GLY A 69 -3.89 -12.88 -3.66
CA GLY A 69 -3.27 -13.93 -4.45
C GLY A 69 -2.03 -13.42 -5.19
N GLY A 70 -0.98 -14.21 -5.19
CA GLY A 70 0.27 -13.84 -5.83
C GLY A 70 1.18 -12.95 -5.01
N CYS A 71 0.79 -12.59 -3.79
CA CYS A 71 1.60 -11.76 -2.89
C CYS A 71 1.95 -12.54 -1.64
N PRO A 72 3.08 -13.26 -1.64
CA PRO A 72 3.46 -14.09 -0.51
C PRO A 72 3.92 -13.26 0.69
N SER A 73 3.78 -13.84 1.88
CA SER A 73 4.37 -13.32 3.10
C SER A 73 5.87 -13.54 3.10
N GLY A 74 6.57 -12.82 3.97
CA GLY A 74 8.00 -12.97 4.15
C GLY A 74 8.85 -12.20 3.15
N GLY A 75 8.21 -11.52 2.21
CA GLY A 75 8.86 -10.59 1.31
C GLY A 75 8.96 -9.20 1.93
N SER A 76 9.21 -8.19 1.10
CA SER A 76 9.30 -6.82 1.56
C SER A 76 7.93 -6.28 1.95
N THR A 77 7.90 -5.47 3.00
CA THR A 77 6.76 -4.61 3.29
C THR A 77 6.68 -3.54 2.22
N LEU A 78 5.51 -3.31 1.66
CA LEU A 78 5.31 -2.29 0.64
C LEU A 78 5.04 -0.95 1.32
N VAL A 79 5.85 0.07 1.01
CA VAL A 79 5.62 1.43 1.49
C VAL A 79 5.20 2.31 0.34
N TYR A 80 4.25 3.21 0.60
CA TYR A 80 3.76 4.17 -0.39
C TYR A 80 4.28 5.55 -0.05
N PHE A 81 4.93 6.19 -1.03
CA PHE A 81 5.38 7.58 -0.91
C PHE A 81 4.26 8.50 -1.34
N SER A 82 4.06 9.57 -0.59
CA SER A 82 3.05 10.58 -0.91
C SER A 82 3.59 11.53 -1.98
N CYS A 83 2.81 11.72 -3.03
CA CYS A 83 3.17 12.54 -4.20
C CYS A 83 2.04 13.53 -4.49
N ASP A 84 2.36 14.60 -5.21
CA ASP A 84 1.34 15.51 -5.72
C ASP A 84 0.63 14.89 -6.94
N ASP A 85 1.41 14.26 -7.83
CA ASP A 85 0.90 13.49 -8.97
C ASP A 85 1.83 12.31 -9.19
N CYS A 86 1.37 11.12 -8.82
CA CYS A 86 2.23 9.93 -8.82
C CYS A 86 2.73 9.54 -10.21
N ALA A 87 2.07 9.98 -11.28
CA ALA A 87 2.56 9.73 -12.64
C ALA A 87 3.92 10.40 -12.88
N VAL A 88 4.13 11.58 -12.29
CA VAL A 88 5.39 12.32 -12.45
C VAL A 88 6.54 11.57 -11.80
N GLU A 89 6.35 11.10 -10.57
CA GLU A 89 7.39 10.34 -9.86
C GLU A 89 7.63 9.00 -10.53
N ALA A 90 6.59 8.35 -11.07
CA ALA A 90 6.75 7.08 -11.78
C ALA A 90 7.65 7.27 -13.01
N GLU A 91 7.43 8.32 -13.79
CA GLU A 91 8.26 8.61 -14.95
C GLU A 91 9.69 8.95 -14.56
N ARG A 92 9.88 9.69 -13.47
CA ARG A 92 11.22 9.98 -12.96
C ARG A 92 11.95 8.72 -12.53
N ALA A 93 11.25 7.79 -11.88
CA ALA A 93 11.84 6.52 -11.50
C ALA A 93 12.37 5.77 -12.72
N ALA A 94 11.57 5.70 -13.78
CA ALA A 94 12.00 5.05 -15.03
C ALA A 94 13.19 5.77 -15.66
N ALA A 95 13.25 7.10 -15.57
CA ALA A 95 14.33 7.89 -16.15
C ALA A 95 15.63 7.78 -15.37
N HIS A 96 15.58 7.35 -14.10
CA HIS A 96 16.74 7.33 -13.22
C HIS A 96 17.17 5.92 -12.80
N GLY A 97 16.90 4.94 -13.64
CA GLY A 97 17.44 3.59 -13.45
C GLY A 97 16.46 2.59 -12.82
N GLY A 98 15.28 3.04 -12.44
CA GLY A 98 14.22 2.15 -12.00
C GLY A 98 13.32 1.73 -13.15
N SER A 99 12.16 1.17 -12.82
CA SER A 99 11.18 0.79 -13.83
C SER A 99 9.77 0.95 -13.27
N ILE A 100 8.80 1.18 -14.17
CA ILE A 100 7.39 1.24 -13.80
C ILE A 100 6.84 -0.18 -13.85
N PHE A 101 6.36 -0.67 -12.69
CA PHE A 101 5.67 -1.96 -12.60
C PHE A 101 4.19 -1.79 -12.92
N LYS A 102 3.56 -0.77 -12.34
CA LYS A 102 2.17 -0.42 -12.62
C LYS A 102 2.07 1.08 -12.82
N PRO A 103 1.59 1.53 -14.00
CA PRO A 103 1.41 2.96 -14.22
C PRO A 103 0.26 3.49 -13.37
N LYS A 104 0.16 4.82 -13.27
CA LYS A 104 -0.86 5.49 -12.48
C LYS A 104 -2.24 4.92 -12.76
N MET A 105 -2.95 4.56 -11.70
CA MET A 105 -4.32 4.05 -11.78
C MET A 105 -5.15 4.62 -10.66
N SER A 106 -6.45 4.79 -10.90
CA SER A 106 -7.40 5.23 -9.89
C SER A 106 -7.68 4.11 -8.89
N ILE A 107 -7.77 4.47 -7.63
CA ILE A 107 -8.25 3.58 -6.57
C ILE A 107 -9.51 4.18 -5.90
N GLY A 108 -10.32 4.85 -6.70
CA GLY A 108 -11.59 5.42 -6.25
C GLY A 108 -11.38 6.63 -5.36
N GLU A 109 -12.12 6.68 -4.27
CA GLU A 109 -12.06 7.81 -3.33
C GLU A 109 -10.71 7.98 -2.66
N TYR A 110 -9.85 6.96 -2.69
CA TYR A 110 -8.52 7.03 -2.09
C TYR A 110 -7.47 7.66 -3.00
N GLY A 111 -7.84 8.06 -4.21
CA GLY A 111 -6.96 8.77 -5.14
C GLY A 111 -6.35 7.86 -6.21
N PHE A 112 -5.04 7.94 -6.37
CA PHE A 112 -4.32 7.26 -7.43
C PHE A 112 -3.07 6.60 -6.88
N ILE A 113 -2.68 5.48 -7.47
CA ILE A 113 -1.42 4.83 -7.13
C ILE A 113 -0.65 4.50 -8.41
N ALA A 114 0.66 4.38 -8.25
CA ALA A 114 1.55 3.77 -9.22
C ALA A 114 2.54 2.90 -8.44
N MET A 115 3.12 1.93 -9.10
CA MET A 115 4.12 1.06 -8.48
C MET A 115 5.35 1.03 -9.34
N VAL A 116 6.50 1.23 -8.71
CA VAL A 116 7.78 1.28 -9.39
C VAL A 116 8.79 0.39 -8.67
N THR A 117 9.82 -0.02 -9.40
CA THR A 117 10.96 -0.73 -8.84
C THR A 117 12.14 0.24 -8.82
N ASP A 118 12.84 0.31 -7.70
CA ASP A 118 14.01 1.18 -7.60
C ASP A 118 15.25 0.51 -8.23
N THR A 119 16.41 1.17 -8.11
CA THR A 119 17.65 0.65 -8.71
C THR A 119 18.19 -0.60 -8.01
N GLU A 120 17.69 -0.90 -6.81
CA GLU A 120 18.15 -2.04 -6.01
C GLU A 120 17.16 -3.22 -6.04
N GLY A 121 16.13 -3.13 -6.88
CA GLY A 121 15.12 -4.19 -7.01
C GLY A 121 13.99 -4.14 -6.01
N ASN A 122 13.89 -3.06 -5.23
CA ASN A 122 12.80 -2.92 -4.28
C ASN A 122 11.57 -2.35 -4.96
N MET A 123 10.41 -2.95 -4.70
CA MET A 123 9.15 -2.38 -5.15
C MET A 123 8.64 -1.39 -4.11
N ILE A 124 8.29 -0.20 -4.58
CA ILE A 124 7.65 0.82 -3.74
C ILE A 124 6.38 1.30 -4.41
N GLY A 125 5.45 1.82 -3.61
CA GLY A 125 4.23 2.43 -4.10
C GLY A 125 4.36 3.94 -4.12
N LEU A 126 3.60 4.56 -5.02
CA LEU A 126 3.46 6.01 -5.11
C LEU A 126 1.97 6.32 -4.99
N HIS A 127 1.62 7.31 -4.21
CA HIS A 127 0.21 7.67 -3.98
C HIS A 127 0.01 9.16 -4.15
N SER A 128 -1.08 9.54 -4.79
CA SER A 128 -1.49 10.95 -4.91
C SER A 128 -3.00 11.04 -4.94
N MET A 129 -3.51 12.22 -4.59
CA MET A 129 -4.95 12.49 -4.68
C MET A 129 -5.34 13.11 -6.02
N ALA A 130 -4.36 13.52 -6.80
CA ALA A 130 -4.59 14.12 -8.11
C ALA A 130 -3.95 13.33 -9.23
#